data_f13fa714107edf2511f17818bd96c8b0
#
_entry.id   f13fa714107edf2511f17818bd96c8b0
#
_cell.length_a   1.000
_cell.length_b   1.000
_cell.length_c   1.000
_cell.angle_alpha   90.00
_cell.angle_beta   90.00
_cell.angle_gamma   90.00
#
_symmetry.space_group_name_H-M   'P 1'
#
loop_
_entity.id
_entity.type
_entity.pdbx_description
1 polymer ?
#
loop_
_entity_poly.entity_id
_entity_poly.type
_entity_poly.pdbx_seq_one_letter_code
_entity_poly.pdbx_strand_id
1 'polypeptide(L)'
;MGPRTFLVKTLPNFRGGENVIVVPEGVQVIYDPALPAGKMNPRWRGLVGEWRDFLADELEDLQEPVIRRAWNELIGLGPGSTPAGDDFLSGRASGMLWQGNAVPFHPVPGQTTWLSEEMLRDTLAGGIWFRAKRLLGALASEDPVAVTGSAGSIADWGHTSGRAWLAGLSEALCGERTG
;
A
#
# COMPACT_ATOMS: atom_id res chain seq x y z
N MET A 1 23.31 -21.59 -3.55
CA MET A 1 22.42 -20.52 -3.07
C MET A 1 22.60 -20.43 -1.56
N GLY A 2 23.18 -19.35 -1.04
CA GLY A 2 23.38 -19.15 0.39
C GLY A 2 22.08 -18.80 1.12
N PRO A 3 22.00 -19.02 2.45
CA PRO A 3 20.83 -18.67 3.23
C PRO A 3 20.60 -17.17 3.19
N ARG A 4 19.40 -16.74 2.81
CA ARG A 4 18.98 -15.34 2.88
C ARG A 4 18.64 -15.03 4.34
N THR A 5 19.39 -14.12 4.94
CA THR A 5 19.15 -13.66 6.31
C THR A 5 17.96 -12.68 6.28
N PHE A 6 16.89 -13.01 6.99
CA PHE A 6 15.79 -12.08 7.22
C PHE A 6 16.16 -11.17 8.39
N LEU A 7 16.15 -9.86 8.17
CA LEU A 7 16.17 -8.90 9.26
C LEU A 7 14.75 -8.82 9.84
N VAL A 8 14.52 -9.52 10.94
CA VAL A 8 13.36 -9.23 11.79
C VAL A 8 13.72 -7.94 12.54
N LYS A 9 13.16 -6.80 12.11
CA LYS A 9 13.29 -5.56 12.87
C LYS A 9 12.59 -5.75 14.21
N THR A 10 13.34 -5.65 15.29
CA THR A 10 12.77 -5.57 16.65
C THR A 10 11.95 -4.29 16.74
N LEU A 11 10.70 -4.39 17.16
CA LEU A 11 9.83 -3.26 17.44
C LEU A 11 10.47 -2.38 18.54
N PRO A 12 10.64 -1.07 18.32
CA PRO A 12 11.47 -0.22 19.18
C PRO A 12 10.93 0.05 20.58
N ASN A 13 9.77 -0.48 20.97
CA ASN A 13 9.11 -0.22 22.25
C ASN A 13 8.75 -1.45 23.09
N PHE A 14 9.32 -2.61 22.81
CA PHE A 14 9.18 -3.75 23.72
C PHE A 14 10.19 -3.61 24.88
N ARG A 15 9.74 -3.08 26.00
CA ARG A 15 10.52 -3.07 27.25
C ARG A 15 10.48 -4.46 27.86
N GLY A 16 11.61 -5.12 27.88
CA GLY A 16 11.83 -6.32 28.68
C GLY A 16 12.15 -7.55 27.86
N GLY A 17 13.40 -7.92 27.85
CA GLY A 17 13.95 -9.19 27.36
C GLY A 17 14.33 -9.20 25.89
N GLU A 18 15.40 -9.90 25.60
CA GLU A 18 15.80 -10.21 24.24
C GLU A 18 14.72 -11.05 23.57
N ASN A 19 13.91 -10.44 22.71
CA ASN A 19 12.94 -11.16 21.89
C ASN A 19 13.70 -11.83 20.73
N VAL A 20 14.22 -12.99 20.97
CA VAL A 20 14.81 -13.86 19.94
C VAL A 20 13.65 -14.61 19.29
N ILE A 21 13.31 -14.27 18.04
CA ILE A 21 12.48 -15.14 17.21
C ILE A 21 13.40 -16.22 16.65
N VAL A 22 13.32 -17.42 17.22
CA VAL A 22 14.01 -18.59 16.67
C VAL A 22 13.26 -19.03 15.42
N VAL A 23 13.85 -18.78 14.25
CA VAL A 23 13.36 -19.34 12.99
C VAL A 23 13.93 -20.74 12.86
N PRO A 24 13.10 -21.82 12.82
CA PRO A 24 13.60 -23.17 12.67
C PRO A 24 14.44 -23.35 11.41
N GLU A 25 15.47 -24.18 11.46
CA GLU A 25 16.22 -24.58 10.27
C GLU A 25 15.26 -25.20 9.24
N GLY A 26 15.34 -24.75 7.99
CA GLY A 26 14.49 -25.25 6.89
C GLY A 26 13.25 -24.44 6.59
N VAL A 27 13.02 -23.28 7.23
CA VAL A 27 11.94 -22.38 6.83
C VAL A 27 12.23 -21.84 5.42
N GLN A 28 11.37 -22.20 4.47
CA GLN A 28 11.40 -21.62 3.13
C GLN A 28 10.85 -20.20 3.17
N VAL A 29 11.41 -19.32 2.33
CA VAL A 29 10.83 -17.98 2.11
C VAL A 29 9.43 -18.15 1.54
N ILE A 30 8.42 -17.84 2.34
CA ILE A 30 7.00 -17.99 1.95
C ILE A 30 6.54 -16.76 1.18
N TYR A 31 7.21 -15.62 1.36
CA TYR A 31 6.81 -14.34 0.79
C TYR A 31 8.01 -13.46 0.44
N ASP A 32 8.00 -12.92 -0.77
CA ASP A 32 8.90 -11.88 -1.25
C ASP A 32 8.14 -10.55 -1.31
N PRO A 33 8.48 -9.54 -0.47
CA PRO A 33 7.78 -8.27 -0.41
C PRO A 33 8.08 -7.33 -1.59
N ALA A 34 8.99 -7.67 -2.50
CA ALA A 34 9.29 -6.82 -3.65
C ALA A 34 8.07 -6.65 -4.57
N LEU A 35 7.92 -5.46 -5.13
CA LEU A 35 6.91 -5.18 -6.16
C LEU A 35 7.00 -6.18 -7.31
N PRO A 36 5.86 -6.70 -7.82
CA PRO A 36 5.88 -7.62 -8.95
C PRO A 36 6.32 -6.88 -10.23
N ALA A 37 6.96 -7.60 -11.14
CA ALA A 37 7.17 -7.11 -12.49
C ALA A 37 5.83 -6.98 -13.24
N GLY A 38 5.75 -6.03 -14.17
CA GLY A 38 4.57 -5.86 -15.02
C GLY A 38 4.01 -4.45 -15.01
N LYS A 39 2.91 -4.28 -15.75
CA LYS A 39 2.14 -3.04 -15.83
C LYS A 39 0.67 -3.41 -15.87
N MET A 40 -0.21 -2.52 -15.44
CA MET A 40 -1.64 -2.70 -15.53
C MET A 40 -2.08 -2.92 -16.99
N ASN A 41 -2.83 -4.01 -17.23
CA ASN A 41 -3.48 -4.19 -18.52
C ASN A 41 -4.50 -3.06 -18.72
N PRO A 42 -4.47 -2.34 -19.86
CA PRO A 42 -5.34 -1.19 -20.11
C PRO A 42 -6.84 -1.47 -19.99
N ARG A 43 -7.27 -2.72 -20.17
CA ARG A 43 -8.67 -3.13 -20.03
C ARG A 43 -9.24 -2.88 -18.64
N TRP A 44 -8.40 -2.84 -17.61
CA TRP A 44 -8.81 -2.63 -16.22
C TRP A 44 -8.97 -1.17 -15.84
N ARG A 45 -8.65 -0.23 -16.74
CA ARG A 45 -8.64 1.20 -16.42
C ARG A 45 -10.00 1.70 -15.91
N GLY A 46 -11.10 1.23 -16.49
CA GLY A 46 -12.46 1.56 -16.03
C GLY A 46 -12.70 1.07 -14.60
N LEU A 47 -12.52 -0.23 -14.37
CA LEU A 47 -12.71 -0.85 -13.06
C LEU A 47 -11.82 -0.22 -11.97
N VAL A 48 -10.55 0.00 -12.28
CA VAL A 48 -9.62 0.64 -11.32
C VAL A 48 -10.03 2.09 -11.06
N GLY A 49 -10.55 2.79 -12.06
CA GLY A 49 -11.06 4.16 -11.92
C GLY A 49 -12.21 4.28 -10.92
N GLU A 50 -13.11 3.29 -10.87
CA GLU A 50 -14.23 3.23 -9.94
C GLU A 50 -13.80 3.18 -8.46
N TRP A 51 -12.60 2.71 -8.14
CA TRP A 51 -12.13 2.67 -6.74
C TRP A 51 -11.91 4.07 -6.14
N ARG A 52 -11.90 5.12 -6.94
CA ARG A 52 -11.89 6.50 -6.45
C ARG A 52 -13.21 6.89 -5.78
N ASP A 53 -14.30 6.19 -6.10
CA ASP A 53 -15.61 6.47 -5.53
C ASP A 53 -15.64 6.24 -4.01
N PHE A 54 -14.72 5.38 -3.48
CA PHE A 54 -14.52 5.23 -2.04
C PHE A 54 -14.16 6.56 -1.34
N LEU A 55 -13.54 7.51 -2.04
CA LEU A 55 -13.26 8.84 -1.46
C LEU A 55 -14.55 9.62 -1.21
N ALA A 56 -15.55 9.49 -2.09
CA ALA A 56 -16.82 10.18 -1.94
C ALA A 56 -17.73 9.52 -0.89
N ASP A 57 -17.70 8.19 -0.82
CA ASP A 57 -18.66 7.41 -0.05
C ASP A 57 -18.23 7.23 1.41
N GLU A 58 -16.92 7.09 1.68
CA GLU A 58 -16.44 6.65 2.99
C GLU A 58 -15.21 7.40 3.52
N LEU A 59 -14.57 8.20 2.69
CA LEU A 59 -13.28 8.85 2.99
C LEU A 59 -13.36 10.37 2.73
N GLU A 60 -14.45 11.00 3.12
CA GLU A 60 -14.76 12.41 2.84
C GLU A 60 -13.62 13.35 3.27
N ASP A 61 -13.01 13.11 4.43
CA ASP A 61 -11.89 13.92 4.94
C ASP A 61 -10.66 13.93 4.01
N LEU A 62 -10.51 12.91 3.15
CA LEU A 62 -9.38 12.82 2.22
C LEU A 62 -9.63 13.56 0.89
N GLN A 63 -10.88 13.85 0.55
CA GLN A 63 -11.25 14.38 -0.77
C GLN A 63 -10.52 15.66 -1.11
N GLU A 64 -10.59 16.64 -0.22
CA GLU A 64 -10.06 17.97 -0.50
C GLU A 64 -8.52 17.97 -0.64
N PRO A 65 -7.72 17.33 0.24
CA PRO A 65 -6.29 17.18 0.03
C PRO A 65 -5.95 16.42 -1.26
N VAL A 66 -6.73 15.38 -1.62
CA VAL A 66 -6.51 14.61 -2.86
C VAL A 66 -6.78 15.48 -4.09
N ILE A 67 -7.88 16.23 -4.14
CA ILE A 67 -8.22 17.14 -5.24
C ILE A 67 -7.12 18.19 -5.44
N ARG A 68 -6.62 18.77 -4.35
CA ARG A 68 -5.53 19.77 -4.38
C ARG A 68 -4.15 19.14 -4.61
N ARG A 69 -4.04 17.80 -4.61
CA ARG A 69 -2.76 17.09 -4.65
C ARG A 69 -1.82 17.45 -3.50
N ALA A 70 -2.38 17.79 -2.37
CA ALA A 70 -1.65 18.14 -1.15
C ALA A 70 -1.23 16.89 -0.36
N TRP A 71 -0.42 16.04 -0.97
CA TRP A 71 -0.11 14.69 -0.50
C TRP A 71 0.44 14.63 0.93
N ASN A 72 1.24 15.62 1.33
CA ASN A 72 1.78 15.68 2.69
C ASN A 72 0.71 15.97 3.74
N GLU A 73 -0.42 16.58 3.38
CA GLU A 73 -1.54 16.84 4.29
C GLU A 73 -2.33 15.57 4.62
N LEU A 74 -2.17 14.51 3.82
CA LEU A 74 -2.79 13.21 4.09
C LEU A 74 -2.05 12.41 5.16
N ILE A 75 -0.78 12.75 5.46
CA ILE A 75 0.02 12.00 6.44
C ILE A 75 -0.60 12.15 7.83
N GLY A 76 -1.00 11.01 8.41
CA GLY A 76 -1.66 10.97 9.72
C GLY A 76 -3.12 11.42 9.71
N LEU A 77 -3.73 11.69 8.56
CA LEU A 77 -5.12 12.11 8.46
C LEU A 77 -6.08 10.93 8.63
N GLY A 78 -6.94 11.03 9.64
CA GLY A 78 -7.91 10.03 10.01
C GLY A 78 -7.61 9.35 11.36
N PRO A 79 -8.61 8.67 11.95
CA PRO A 79 -8.46 7.99 13.24
C PRO A 79 -7.74 6.64 13.13
N GLY A 80 -7.31 6.11 14.29
CA GLY A 80 -6.81 4.75 14.43
C GLY A 80 -5.29 4.60 14.35
N SER A 81 -4.84 3.34 14.35
CA SER A 81 -3.42 2.98 14.30
C SER A 81 -2.82 3.09 12.90
N THR A 82 -3.67 2.99 11.87
CA THR A 82 -3.35 3.23 10.47
C THR A 82 -4.37 4.24 9.92
N PRO A 83 -4.10 5.54 10.04
CA PRO A 83 -4.97 6.58 9.49
C PRO A 83 -5.25 6.38 8.01
N ALA A 84 -6.48 6.65 7.58
CA ALA A 84 -6.92 6.42 6.20
C ALA A 84 -6.07 7.20 5.16
N GLY A 85 -5.56 8.36 5.54
CA GLY A 85 -4.63 9.13 4.70
C GLY A 85 -3.33 8.39 4.43
N ASP A 86 -2.77 7.70 5.43
CA ASP A 86 -1.55 6.91 5.27
C ASP A 86 -1.79 5.66 4.41
N ASP A 87 -2.94 4.99 4.61
CA ASP A 87 -3.35 3.87 3.78
C ASP A 87 -3.51 4.29 2.32
N PHE A 88 -4.16 5.43 2.06
CA PHE A 88 -4.26 6.02 0.73
C PHE A 88 -2.88 6.31 0.12
N LEU A 89 -1.99 6.95 0.87
CA LEU A 89 -0.63 7.25 0.42
C LEU A 89 0.17 5.98 0.12
N SER A 90 0.01 4.93 0.92
CA SER A 90 0.64 3.62 0.68
C SER A 90 0.14 2.99 -0.63
N GLY A 91 -1.18 3.02 -0.90
CA GLY A 91 -1.75 2.56 -2.15
C GLY A 91 -1.24 3.35 -3.36
N ARG A 92 -1.21 4.68 -3.24
CA ARG A 92 -0.70 5.58 -4.27
C ARG A 92 0.78 5.36 -4.55
N ALA A 93 1.61 5.26 -3.51
CA ALA A 93 3.04 4.99 -3.66
C ALA A 93 3.29 3.65 -4.34
N SER A 94 2.56 2.59 -3.94
CA SER A 94 2.64 1.28 -4.57
C SER A 94 2.35 1.34 -6.06
N GLY A 95 1.31 2.06 -6.47
CA GLY A 95 0.94 2.23 -7.88
C GLY A 95 1.98 3.04 -8.68
N MET A 96 2.51 4.12 -8.09
CA MET A 96 3.54 4.94 -8.72
C MET A 96 4.84 4.17 -8.91
N LEU A 97 5.34 3.51 -7.87
CA LEU A 97 6.56 2.70 -7.92
C LEU A 97 6.41 1.53 -8.90
N TRP A 98 5.23 0.91 -8.95
CA TRP A 98 4.95 -0.16 -9.92
C TRP A 98 5.01 0.32 -11.37
N GLN A 99 4.67 1.59 -11.63
CA GLN A 99 4.82 2.22 -12.95
C GLN A 99 6.25 2.76 -13.21
N GLY A 100 7.15 2.70 -12.22
CA GLY A 100 8.50 3.28 -12.29
C GLY A 100 8.53 4.80 -12.09
N ASN A 101 7.49 5.38 -11.49
CA ASN A 101 7.41 6.81 -11.21
C ASN A 101 7.95 7.14 -9.80
N ALA A 102 8.48 8.34 -9.63
CA ALA A 102 8.86 8.87 -8.33
C ALA A 102 7.63 9.21 -7.48
N VAL A 103 7.71 8.99 -6.17
CA VAL A 103 6.64 9.30 -5.23
C VAL A 103 6.81 10.75 -4.74
N PRO A 104 5.78 11.63 -4.85
CA PRO A 104 5.89 13.06 -4.58
C PRO A 104 5.54 13.44 -3.14
N PHE A 105 5.80 12.58 -2.17
CA PHE A 105 5.66 12.92 -0.74
C PHE A 105 6.74 12.22 0.09
N HIS A 106 7.04 12.83 1.25
CA HIS A 106 8.09 12.34 2.14
C HIS A 106 7.60 12.45 3.58
N PRO A 107 7.23 11.32 4.24
CA PRO A 107 6.87 11.34 5.66
C PRO A 107 8.03 11.83 6.51
N VAL A 108 7.73 12.73 7.44
CA VAL A 108 8.67 13.16 8.48
C VAL A 108 8.40 12.35 9.75
N PRO A 109 9.42 11.88 10.47
CA PRO A 109 9.23 11.15 11.72
C PRO A 109 8.29 11.87 12.70
N GLY A 110 7.30 11.16 13.23
CA GLY A 110 6.33 11.70 14.18
C GLY A 110 5.12 12.41 13.57
N GLN A 111 4.97 12.46 12.25
CA GLN A 111 3.77 13.01 11.60
C GLN A 111 2.55 12.07 11.68
N THR A 112 2.78 10.78 11.84
CA THR A 112 1.74 9.77 11.96
C THR A 112 2.05 8.77 13.06
N THR A 113 1.25 7.73 13.18
CA THR A 113 1.50 6.65 14.15
C THR A 113 2.77 5.88 13.77
N TRP A 114 3.44 5.28 14.76
CA TRP A 114 4.64 4.50 14.52
C TRP A 114 4.41 3.35 13.52
N LEU A 115 3.20 2.74 13.53
CA LEU A 115 2.85 1.65 12.62
C LEU A 115 2.73 2.14 11.18
N SER A 116 2.00 3.22 10.97
CA SER A 116 1.88 3.85 9.64
C SER A 116 3.23 4.35 9.12
N GLU A 117 4.05 4.92 10.00
CA GLU A 117 5.40 5.36 9.62
C GLU A 117 6.25 4.21 9.08
N GLU A 118 6.23 3.04 9.74
CA GLU A 118 6.92 1.85 9.24
C GLU A 118 6.29 1.33 7.92
N MET A 119 4.96 1.30 7.83
CA MET A 119 4.27 0.88 6.59
C MET A 119 4.63 1.79 5.40
N LEU A 120 4.60 3.10 5.57
CA LEU A 120 4.97 4.06 4.53
C LEU A 120 6.44 3.92 4.16
N ARG A 121 7.33 3.75 5.13
CA ARG A 121 8.77 3.53 4.90
C ARG A 121 9.02 2.27 4.07
N ASP A 122 8.38 1.16 4.43
CA ASP A 122 8.52 -0.09 3.69
C ASP A 122 7.95 0.04 2.27
N THR A 123 6.81 0.70 2.10
CA THR A 123 6.22 0.96 0.78
C THR A 123 7.15 1.81 -0.09
N LEU A 124 7.71 2.90 0.46
CA LEU A 124 8.64 3.78 -0.26
C LEU A 124 9.96 3.07 -0.62
N ALA A 125 10.34 2.05 0.13
CA ALA A 125 11.46 1.18 -0.20
C ALA A 125 11.12 0.09 -1.24
N GLY A 126 9.90 0.10 -1.80
CA GLY A 126 9.43 -0.88 -2.77
C GLY A 126 8.88 -2.16 -2.15
N GLY A 127 8.63 -2.17 -0.84
CA GLY A 127 7.94 -3.26 -0.15
C GLY A 127 6.44 -3.22 -0.42
N ILE A 128 5.83 -4.40 -0.54
CA ILE A 128 4.38 -4.52 -0.73
C ILE A 128 3.85 -5.70 0.07
N TRP A 129 2.66 -5.55 0.63
CA TRP A 129 2.01 -6.64 1.37
C TRP A 129 1.36 -7.67 0.43
N PHE A 130 1.13 -8.88 0.94
CA PHE A 130 0.75 -10.03 0.12
C PHE A 130 -0.50 -9.82 -0.74
N ARG A 131 -1.58 -9.24 -0.16
CA ARG A 131 -2.84 -9.02 -0.91
C ARG A 131 -2.65 -8.01 -2.04
N ALA A 132 -1.91 -6.93 -1.77
CA ALA A 132 -1.59 -5.93 -2.77
C ALA A 132 -0.72 -6.51 -3.90
N LYS A 133 0.27 -7.34 -3.58
CA LYS A 133 1.08 -8.05 -4.59
C LYS A 133 0.22 -8.93 -5.50
N ARG A 134 -0.75 -9.64 -4.91
CA ARG A 134 -1.70 -10.44 -5.71
C ARG A 134 -2.54 -9.58 -6.64
N LEU A 135 -3.05 -8.44 -6.14
CA LEU A 135 -3.83 -7.51 -6.97
C LEU A 135 -3.00 -6.95 -8.13
N LEU A 136 -1.77 -6.48 -7.87
CA LEU A 136 -0.92 -5.95 -8.95
C LEU A 136 -0.60 -7.05 -9.99
N GLY A 137 -0.34 -8.29 -9.55
CA GLY A 137 -0.17 -9.43 -10.46
C GLY A 137 -1.43 -9.73 -11.28
N ALA A 138 -2.60 -9.67 -10.67
CA ALA A 138 -3.88 -9.83 -11.36
C ALA A 138 -4.13 -8.71 -12.37
N LEU A 139 -3.85 -7.44 -12.00
CA LEU A 139 -3.99 -6.30 -12.90
C LEU A 139 -3.05 -6.35 -14.11
N ALA A 140 -1.94 -7.08 -14.02
CA ALA A 140 -1.06 -7.34 -15.16
C ALA A 140 -1.60 -8.46 -16.07
N SER A 141 -2.57 -9.23 -15.63
CA SER A 141 -3.19 -10.34 -16.36
C SER A 141 -4.49 -9.93 -17.06
N GLU A 142 -5.13 -10.88 -17.73
CA GLU A 142 -6.47 -10.73 -18.34
C GLU A 142 -7.57 -11.42 -17.55
N ASP A 143 -7.28 -11.94 -16.35
CA ASP A 143 -8.20 -12.73 -15.55
C ASP A 143 -9.09 -11.83 -14.66
N PRO A 144 -10.39 -11.66 -14.99
CA PRO A 144 -11.30 -10.82 -14.23
C PRO A 144 -11.61 -11.41 -12.85
N VAL A 145 -11.60 -12.72 -12.68
CA VAL A 145 -11.86 -13.35 -11.38
C VAL A 145 -10.71 -13.07 -10.42
N ALA A 146 -9.47 -13.16 -10.91
CA ALA A 146 -8.30 -12.82 -10.10
C ALA A 146 -8.30 -11.34 -9.69
N VAL A 147 -8.67 -10.41 -10.59
CA VAL A 147 -8.73 -8.97 -10.29
C VAL A 147 -9.83 -8.68 -9.27
N THR A 148 -11.08 -9.11 -9.52
CA THR A 148 -12.20 -8.81 -8.61
C THR A 148 -12.03 -9.47 -7.25
N GLY A 149 -11.57 -10.72 -7.20
CA GLY A 149 -11.30 -11.42 -5.95
C GLY A 149 -10.16 -10.80 -5.13
N SER A 150 -9.09 -10.35 -5.80
CA SER A 150 -7.97 -9.68 -5.11
C SER A 150 -8.37 -8.29 -4.61
N ALA A 151 -9.12 -7.51 -5.40
CA ALA A 151 -9.62 -6.20 -4.99
C ALA A 151 -10.61 -6.32 -3.82
N GLY A 152 -11.57 -7.24 -3.88
CA GLY A 152 -12.49 -7.52 -2.77
C GLY A 152 -11.74 -7.90 -1.49
N SER A 153 -10.73 -8.78 -1.59
CA SER A 153 -9.89 -9.14 -0.43
C SER A 153 -9.17 -7.96 0.21
N ILE A 154 -8.85 -6.92 -0.56
CA ILE A 154 -8.26 -5.67 -0.02
C ILE A 154 -9.37 -4.79 0.55
N ALA A 155 -10.49 -4.56 -0.17
CA ALA A 155 -11.59 -3.73 0.28
C ALA A 155 -12.14 -4.16 1.66
N ASP A 156 -12.15 -5.47 1.91
CA ASP A 156 -12.59 -6.07 3.19
C ASP A 156 -11.52 -5.98 4.31
N TRP A 157 -10.36 -5.36 4.05
CA TRP A 157 -9.30 -5.23 5.04
C TRP A 157 -9.51 -4.02 5.95
N GLY A 158 -9.68 -4.27 7.25
CA GLY A 158 -9.95 -3.21 8.23
C GLY A 158 -11.31 -2.54 8.01
N HIS A 159 -11.52 -1.42 8.66
CA HIS A 159 -12.77 -0.65 8.51
C HIS A 159 -12.75 0.20 7.23
N THR A 160 -11.70 1.00 7.05
CA THR A 160 -11.51 1.90 5.88
C THR A 160 -10.18 1.66 5.16
N SER A 161 -9.22 1.00 5.80
CA SER A 161 -7.82 0.87 5.33
C SER A 161 -7.71 0.30 3.92
N GLY A 162 -8.42 -0.80 3.64
CA GLY A 162 -8.38 -1.44 2.33
C GLY A 162 -8.94 -0.57 1.21
N ARG A 163 -10.05 0.13 1.48
CA ARG A 163 -10.68 1.05 0.51
C ARG A 163 -9.85 2.30 0.29
N ALA A 164 -9.26 2.86 1.33
CA ALA A 164 -8.31 3.96 1.23
C ALA A 164 -7.10 3.57 0.38
N TRP A 165 -6.55 2.38 0.60
CA TRP A 165 -5.44 1.85 -0.20
C TRP A 165 -5.82 1.69 -1.67
N LEU A 166 -7.00 1.14 -1.98
CA LEU A 166 -7.51 0.99 -3.36
C LEU A 166 -7.73 2.35 -4.03
N ALA A 167 -8.30 3.32 -3.32
CA ALA A 167 -8.48 4.68 -3.85
C ALA A 167 -7.14 5.34 -4.19
N GLY A 168 -6.13 5.17 -3.33
CA GLY A 168 -4.77 5.65 -3.57
C GLY A 168 -4.12 4.96 -4.78
N LEU A 169 -4.28 3.65 -4.91
CA LEU A 169 -3.81 2.90 -6.08
C LEU A 169 -4.47 3.40 -7.37
N SER A 170 -5.79 3.61 -7.34
CA SER A 170 -6.56 4.16 -8.47
C SER A 170 -6.04 5.53 -8.89
N GLU A 171 -5.78 6.43 -7.93
CA GLU A 171 -5.21 7.75 -8.19
C GLU A 171 -3.87 7.66 -8.91
N ALA A 172 -3.00 6.71 -8.52
CA ALA A 172 -1.72 6.51 -9.19
C ALA A 172 -1.86 5.94 -10.60
N LEU A 173 -2.78 4.98 -10.82
CA LEU A 173 -2.88 4.25 -12.07
C LEU A 173 -3.76 4.95 -13.12
N CYS A 174 -4.77 5.72 -12.68
CA CYS A 174 -5.80 6.33 -13.53
C CYS A 174 -5.87 7.85 -13.41
N GLY A 175 -5.25 8.46 -12.39
CA GLY A 175 -5.17 9.91 -12.23
C GLY A 175 -4.51 10.58 -13.44
N GLU A 176 -4.82 11.85 -13.67
CA GLU A 176 -4.23 12.60 -14.79
C GLU A 176 -2.71 12.66 -14.64
N ARG A 177 -2.01 12.21 -15.68
CA ARG A 177 -0.57 12.46 -15.78
C ARG A 177 -0.39 13.96 -15.99
N THR A 178 0.11 14.65 -14.99
CA THR A 178 0.74 15.96 -15.23
C THR A 178 1.95 15.71 -16.12
N GLY A 179 1.85 16.12 -17.39
CA GLY A 179 2.96 16.17 -18.33
C GLY A 179 4.00 17.19 -17.90
#